data_76cbe24bbf387a5a2a208616e38e3114
#
_entry.id   76cbe24bbf387a5a2a208616e38e3114
#
_cell.length_a   1.000
_cell.length_b   1.000
_cell.length_c   1.000
_cell.angle_alpha   90.00
_cell.angle_beta   90.00
_cell.angle_gamma   90.00
#
_symmetry.space_group_name_H-M   'P 1'
#
loop_
_entity.id
_entity.type
_entity.pdbx_description
1 polymer ?
#
loop_
_entity_poly.entity_id
_entity_poly.type
_entity_poly.pdbx_seq_one_letter_code
_entity_poly.pdbx_strand_id
1 'polypeptide(L)'
;VIQGGMGVGISLSGLASAVANEGGVGVISCAGLGLLYPREKGTYTEKCIGGLKEEIRKSRMKTKGIIGVNVMVALSNYADMVRTAINEKIDVIFSGAGLPLDLPSYLIPESVTKLVPIVSSSRAARIICDKWQKNYNYLPDAIVVEGPKAGGHLGFKKEQLQDQNFALDVLIPEVVA
;
A
#
# COMPACT_ATOMS: atom_id res chain seq x y z
N VAL A 1 -8.47 -9.11 9.64
CA VAL A 1 -8.85 -8.83 8.24
C VAL A 1 -8.18 -7.52 7.80
N ILE A 2 -7.65 -7.47 6.57
CA ILE A 2 -7.09 -6.26 5.96
C ILE A 2 -7.94 -5.92 4.75
N GLN A 3 -8.42 -4.68 4.68
CA GLN A 3 -9.16 -4.18 3.52
C GLN A 3 -8.21 -3.91 2.35
N GLY A 4 -8.61 -4.28 1.12
CA GLY A 4 -7.88 -3.89 -0.08
C GLY A 4 -8.03 -2.41 -0.40
N GLY A 5 -6.94 -1.76 -0.86
CA GLY A 5 -6.97 -0.37 -1.29
C GLY A 5 -7.55 -0.22 -2.69
N MET A 6 -8.82 0.15 -2.80
CA MET A 6 -9.54 0.34 -4.06
C MET A 6 -9.57 1.82 -4.47
N GLY A 7 -8.96 2.14 -5.58
CA GLY A 7 -9.08 3.44 -6.28
C GLY A 7 -10.24 3.41 -7.30
N VAL A 8 -10.75 4.51 -7.80
CA VAL A 8 -10.56 5.89 -7.36
C VAL A 8 -11.77 6.27 -6.52
N GLY A 9 -11.54 6.81 -5.31
CA GLY A 9 -12.63 7.30 -4.47
C GLY A 9 -13.44 6.24 -3.71
N ILE A 10 -13.08 4.95 -3.79
CA ILE A 10 -13.77 3.87 -3.06
C ILE A 10 -13.19 3.72 -1.65
N SER A 11 -11.90 3.42 -1.55
CA SER A 11 -11.22 3.27 -0.26
C SER A 11 -10.73 4.63 0.25
N LEU A 12 -11.62 5.34 0.93
CA LEU A 12 -11.37 6.61 1.61
C LEU A 12 -11.62 6.47 3.11
N SER A 13 -11.52 7.57 3.85
CA SER A 13 -11.67 7.63 5.30
C SER A 13 -12.95 6.99 5.84
N GLY A 14 -14.05 7.06 5.10
CA GLY A 14 -15.31 6.46 5.51
C GLY A 14 -15.22 4.95 5.65
N LEU A 15 -14.83 4.27 4.57
CA LEU A 15 -14.68 2.81 4.55
C LEU A 15 -13.53 2.35 5.45
N ALA A 16 -12.38 3.02 5.36
CA ALA A 16 -11.21 2.66 6.17
C ALA A 16 -11.51 2.73 7.67
N SER A 17 -12.19 3.79 8.14
CA SER A 17 -12.56 3.90 9.55
C SER A 17 -13.56 2.86 9.99
N ALA A 18 -14.54 2.52 9.15
CA ALA A 18 -15.53 1.49 9.46
C ALA A 18 -14.85 0.13 9.66
N VAL A 19 -13.95 -0.26 8.75
CA VAL A 19 -13.19 -1.51 8.87
C VAL A 19 -12.30 -1.50 10.13
N ALA A 20 -11.65 -0.39 10.43
CA ALA A 20 -10.78 -0.26 11.60
C ALA A 20 -11.56 -0.33 12.92
N ASN A 21 -12.78 0.21 12.98
CA ASN A 21 -13.67 0.12 14.12
C ASN A 21 -14.15 -1.30 14.45
N GLU A 22 -14.22 -2.16 13.39
CA GLU A 22 -14.54 -3.59 13.54
C GLU A 22 -13.28 -4.46 13.80
N GLY A 23 -12.15 -3.85 14.16
CA GLY A 23 -10.91 -4.55 14.50
C GLY A 23 -10.10 -5.03 13.29
N GLY A 24 -10.45 -4.59 12.07
CA GLY A 24 -9.65 -4.82 10.86
C GLY A 24 -8.59 -3.73 10.65
N VAL A 25 -7.82 -3.88 9.57
CA VAL A 25 -6.95 -2.81 9.06
C VAL A 25 -7.69 -2.09 7.95
N GLY A 26 -8.09 -0.85 8.20
CA GLY A 26 -8.73 0.01 7.21
C GLY A 26 -7.68 0.64 6.29
N VAL A 27 -7.88 0.63 4.98
CA VAL A 27 -6.87 1.09 4.02
C VAL A 27 -7.41 2.20 3.13
N ILE A 28 -6.69 3.30 3.04
CA ILE A 28 -6.95 4.42 2.13
C ILE A 28 -6.17 4.19 0.84
N SER A 29 -6.82 4.31 -0.32
CA SER A 29 -6.14 4.24 -1.62
C SER A 29 -5.60 5.60 -2.03
N CYS A 30 -4.30 5.66 -2.35
CA CYS A 30 -3.66 6.88 -2.87
C CYS A 30 -3.95 7.13 -4.37
N ALA A 31 -4.53 6.14 -5.08
CA ALA A 31 -4.79 6.26 -6.50
C ALA A 31 -5.86 7.30 -6.81
N GLY A 32 -5.51 8.29 -7.64
CA GLY A 32 -6.45 9.28 -8.16
C GLY A 32 -6.93 10.33 -7.16
N LEU A 33 -6.34 10.46 -5.98
CA LEU A 33 -6.79 11.42 -4.97
C LEU A 33 -6.88 12.85 -5.50
N GLY A 34 -5.94 13.31 -6.34
CA GLY A 34 -5.97 14.65 -6.91
C GLY A 34 -7.22 14.95 -7.77
N LEU A 35 -7.91 13.93 -8.27
CA LEU A 35 -9.17 14.08 -9.00
C LEU A 35 -10.35 14.33 -8.06
N LEU A 36 -10.27 13.82 -6.84
CA LEU A 36 -11.33 13.93 -5.83
C LEU A 36 -11.28 15.25 -5.07
N TYR A 37 -10.14 15.94 -5.13
CA TYR A 37 -9.91 17.23 -4.47
C TYR A 37 -9.67 18.36 -5.48
N PRO A 38 -10.63 18.64 -6.40
CA PRO A 38 -10.46 19.62 -7.46
C PRO A 38 -10.35 21.06 -6.95
N ARG A 39 -10.87 21.34 -5.74
CA ARG A 39 -10.83 22.69 -5.12
C ARG A 39 -9.46 23.02 -4.52
N GLU A 40 -8.60 22.04 -4.29
CA GLU A 40 -7.22 22.27 -3.89
C GLU A 40 -6.48 23.02 -5.01
N LYS A 41 -5.75 24.06 -4.63
CA LYS A 41 -4.90 24.81 -5.57
C LYS A 41 -3.60 24.05 -5.80
N GLY A 42 -2.98 24.28 -6.96
CA GLY A 42 -1.69 23.73 -7.29
C GLY A 42 -1.72 22.60 -8.31
N THR A 43 -0.59 21.93 -8.43
CA THR A 43 -0.36 20.79 -9.33
C THR A 43 -1.19 19.57 -8.93
N TYR A 44 -1.28 18.59 -9.82
CA TYR A 44 -1.94 17.32 -9.52
C TYR A 44 -1.31 16.62 -8.29
N THR A 45 0.02 16.66 -8.17
CA THR A 45 0.74 16.07 -7.03
C THR A 45 0.38 16.78 -5.71
N GLU A 46 0.35 18.11 -5.70
CA GLU A 46 -0.05 18.87 -4.50
C GLU A 46 -1.49 18.57 -4.09
N LYS A 47 -2.40 18.42 -5.04
CA LYS A 47 -3.79 17.97 -4.77
C LYS A 47 -3.83 16.56 -4.18
N CYS A 48 -3.01 15.63 -4.67
CA CYS A 48 -2.89 14.28 -4.11
C CYS A 48 -2.36 14.33 -2.67
N ILE A 49 -1.33 15.14 -2.40
CA ILE A 49 -0.76 15.34 -1.06
C ILE A 49 -1.83 15.89 -0.11
N GLY A 50 -2.52 16.95 -0.51
CA GLY A 50 -3.61 17.55 0.29
C GLY A 50 -4.73 16.54 0.57
N GLY A 51 -5.19 15.85 -0.46
CA GLY A 51 -6.22 14.83 -0.35
C GLY A 51 -5.83 13.67 0.57
N LEU A 52 -4.59 13.18 0.48
CA LEU A 52 -4.12 12.11 1.35
C LEU A 52 -4.06 12.55 2.83
N LYS A 53 -3.52 13.75 3.10
CA LYS A 53 -3.52 14.32 4.45
C LYS A 53 -4.93 14.41 5.01
N GLU A 54 -5.86 14.93 4.24
CA GLU A 54 -7.25 15.09 4.65
C GLU A 54 -7.90 13.74 4.96
N GLU A 55 -7.73 12.73 4.11
CA GLU A 55 -8.31 11.41 4.33
C GLU A 55 -7.71 10.69 5.54
N ILE A 56 -6.41 10.80 5.78
CA ILE A 56 -5.77 10.24 6.99
C ILE A 56 -6.34 10.94 8.24
N ARG A 57 -6.41 12.27 8.26
CA ARG A 57 -6.92 13.04 9.40
C ARG A 57 -8.40 12.75 9.67
N LYS A 58 -9.23 12.67 8.63
CA LYS A 58 -10.64 12.26 8.74
C LYS A 58 -10.78 10.86 9.34
N SER A 59 -9.90 9.93 8.95
CA SER A 59 -9.90 8.59 9.52
C SER A 59 -9.57 8.62 11.01
N ARG A 60 -8.53 9.37 11.40
CA ARG A 60 -8.12 9.50 12.81
C ARG A 60 -9.19 10.14 13.70
N MET A 61 -10.05 11.00 13.14
CA MET A 61 -11.20 11.54 13.88
C MET A 61 -12.30 10.49 14.11
N LYS A 62 -12.39 9.47 13.25
CA LYS A 62 -13.48 8.48 13.27
C LYS A 62 -13.10 7.16 13.93
N THR A 63 -11.80 6.87 14.07
CA THR A 63 -11.33 5.59 14.63
C THR A 63 -10.02 5.75 15.41
N LYS A 64 -9.83 4.87 16.39
CA LYS A 64 -8.55 4.61 17.06
C LYS A 64 -7.88 3.32 16.56
N GLY A 65 -8.53 2.62 15.62
CA GLY A 65 -8.03 1.39 15.03
C GLY A 65 -6.90 1.63 14.02
N ILE A 66 -6.42 0.55 13.44
CA ILE A 66 -5.27 0.56 12.52
C ILE A 66 -5.71 1.07 11.13
N ILE A 67 -5.04 2.12 10.66
CA ILE A 67 -5.26 2.70 9.33
C ILE A 67 -3.98 2.57 8.49
N GLY A 68 -4.12 1.97 7.33
CA GLY A 68 -3.08 1.90 6.32
C GLY A 68 -3.35 2.77 5.10
N VAL A 69 -2.34 2.90 4.24
CA VAL A 69 -2.48 3.45 2.89
C VAL A 69 -1.98 2.43 1.87
N ASN A 70 -2.61 2.40 0.70
CA ASN A 70 -2.13 1.65 -0.45
C ASN A 70 -1.53 2.61 -1.47
N VAL A 71 -0.25 2.41 -1.81
CA VAL A 71 0.50 3.26 -2.73
C VAL A 71 1.11 2.41 -3.84
N MET A 72 0.76 2.68 -5.09
CA MET A 72 1.33 1.99 -6.24
C MET A 72 2.70 2.57 -6.61
N VAL A 73 3.73 1.72 -6.74
CA VAL A 73 5.09 2.12 -7.18
C VAL A 73 5.07 2.81 -8.54
N ALA A 74 4.16 2.40 -9.42
CA ALA A 74 4.00 2.96 -10.77
C ALA A 74 3.48 4.42 -10.80
N LEU A 75 3.05 4.99 -9.68
CA LEU A 75 2.60 6.38 -9.64
C LEU A 75 3.78 7.34 -9.77
N SER A 76 3.65 8.36 -10.61
CA SER A 76 4.67 9.41 -10.79
C SER A 76 4.96 10.20 -9.51
N ASN A 77 4.00 10.28 -8.59
CA ASN A 77 4.11 10.94 -7.28
C ASN A 77 4.28 9.95 -6.11
N TYR A 78 4.76 8.74 -6.37
CA TYR A 78 4.95 7.69 -5.37
C TYR A 78 5.68 8.18 -4.11
N ALA A 79 6.85 8.79 -4.30
CA ALA A 79 7.68 9.29 -3.20
C ALA A 79 6.94 10.32 -2.32
N ASP A 80 6.17 11.21 -2.95
CA ASP A 80 5.42 12.24 -2.24
C ASP A 80 4.28 11.64 -1.42
N MET A 81 3.60 10.62 -1.97
CA MET A 81 2.55 9.89 -1.23
C MET A 81 3.12 9.16 -0.03
N VAL A 82 4.25 8.44 -0.19
CA VAL A 82 4.91 7.73 0.90
C VAL A 82 5.36 8.69 2.01
N ARG A 83 6.09 9.77 1.65
CA ARG A 83 6.52 10.79 2.63
C ARG A 83 5.33 11.43 3.35
N THR A 84 4.27 11.73 2.61
CA THR A 84 3.05 12.31 3.20
C THR A 84 2.42 11.36 4.22
N ALA A 85 2.28 10.09 3.89
CA ALA A 85 1.72 9.08 4.76
C ALA A 85 2.54 8.93 6.06
N ILE A 86 3.87 8.86 5.95
CA ILE A 86 4.79 8.77 7.10
C ILE A 86 4.69 10.01 7.98
N ASN A 87 4.70 11.21 7.39
CA ASN A 87 4.59 12.47 8.13
C ASN A 87 3.23 12.62 8.85
N GLU A 88 2.15 12.07 8.29
CA GLU A 88 0.84 11.99 8.95
C GLU A 88 0.73 10.78 9.91
N LYS A 89 1.83 10.09 10.20
CA LYS A 89 1.94 8.97 11.15
C LYS A 89 0.95 7.84 10.86
N ILE A 90 0.89 7.43 9.59
CA ILE A 90 0.10 6.26 9.19
C ILE A 90 0.63 4.99 9.85
N ASP A 91 -0.24 4.04 10.20
CA ASP A 91 0.21 2.81 10.86
C ASP A 91 0.89 1.85 9.88
N VAL A 92 0.37 1.73 8.64
CA VAL A 92 0.87 0.76 7.65
C VAL A 92 0.88 1.36 6.24
N ILE A 93 1.93 1.07 5.48
CA ILE A 93 2.00 1.33 4.04
C ILE A 93 2.01 0.00 3.28
N PHE A 94 0.98 -0.24 2.48
CA PHE A 94 0.92 -1.32 1.50
C PHE A 94 1.42 -0.80 0.16
N SER A 95 2.44 -1.44 -0.42
CA SER A 95 3.04 -0.96 -1.67
C SER A 95 3.23 -2.07 -2.68
N GLY A 96 2.66 -1.89 -3.87
CA GLY A 96 2.67 -2.85 -4.98
C GLY A 96 2.59 -2.14 -6.33
N ALA A 97 2.13 -2.85 -7.37
CA ALA A 97 2.18 -2.39 -8.76
C ALA A 97 3.60 -1.96 -9.17
N GLY A 98 4.58 -2.80 -8.89
CA GLY A 98 6.01 -2.64 -9.01
C GLY A 98 6.73 -3.11 -7.75
N LEU A 99 8.06 -3.14 -7.79
CA LEU A 99 8.88 -3.53 -6.64
C LEU A 99 9.26 -2.27 -5.82
N PRO A 100 8.80 -2.12 -4.56
CA PRO A 100 9.10 -0.95 -3.74
C PRO A 100 10.50 -1.03 -3.11
N LEU A 101 11.55 -1.10 -3.94
CA LEU A 101 12.91 -1.42 -3.51
C LEU A 101 13.51 -0.40 -2.55
N ASP A 102 13.07 0.86 -2.62
CA ASP A 102 13.61 1.96 -1.83
C ASP A 102 12.62 2.46 -0.76
N LEU A 103 11.52 1.74 -0.52
CA LEU A 103 10.48 2.16 0.43
C LEU A 103 11.02 2.42 1.86
N PRO A 104 11.93 1.62 2.43
CA PRO A 104 12.49 1.91 3.77
C PRO A 104 13.29 3.21 3.84
N SER A 105 13.81 3.73 2.73
CA SER A 105 14.55 4.99 2.71
C SER A 105 13.72 6.22 3.10
N TYR A 106 12.41 6.09 3.08
CA TYR A 106 11.50 7.18 3.47
C TYR A 106 11.20 7.22 4.97
N LEU A 107 11.52 6.15 5.73
CA LEU A 107 11.32 6.14 7.17
C LEU A 107 12.22 7.19 7.84
N ILE A 108 11.65 7.88 8.80
CA ILE A 108 12.37 8.81 9.68
C ILE A 108 12.61 8.13 11.05
N PRO A 109 13.59 8.57 11.84
CA PRO A 109 13.99 7.86 13.08
C PRO A 109 12.84 7.53 14.04
N GLU A 110 11.83 8.40 14.15
CA GLU A 110 10.68 8.22 15.04
C GLU A 110 9.47 7.57 14.35
N SER A 111 9.64 7.05 13.13
CA SER A 111 8.53 6.45 12.39
C SER A 111 8.07 5.15 13.04
N VAL A 112 6.78 5.06 13.28
CA VAL A 112 6.10 3.84 13.75
C VAL A 112 5.44 3.06 12.60
N THR A 113 5.52 3.62 11.39
CA THR A 113 4.87 3.09 10.19
C THR A 113 5.45 1.74 9.79
N LYS A 114 4.59 0.76 9.62
CA LYS A 114 4.91 -0.58 9.13
C LYS A 114 4.93 -0.61 7.60
N LEU A 115 5.89 -1.33 7.02
CA LEU A 115 6.06 -1.42 5.57
C LEU A 115 5.72 -2.82 5.08
N VAL A 116 4.74 -2.90 4.19
CA VAL A 116 4.18 -4.15 3.70
C VAL A 116 4.16 -4.15 2.16
N PRO A 117 5.15 -4.77 1.51
CA PRO A 117 5.13 -4.92 0.07
C PRO A 117 4.06 -5.93 -0.39
N ILE A 118 3.52 -5.71 -1.59
CA ILE A 118 2.61 -6.63 -2.27
C ILE A 118 3.38 -7.31 -3.38
N VAL A 119 3.42 -8.64 -3.39
CA VAL A 119 4.16 -9.46 -4.34
C VAL A 119 3.28 -10.52 -4.98
N SER A 120 3.62 -10.95 -6.19
CA SER A 120 2.96 -12.02 -6.93
C SER A 120 3.88 -13.23 -7.19
N SER A 121 5.03 -13.30 -6.51
CA SER A 121 5.97 -14.43 -6.60
C SER A 121 6.97 -14.44 -5.46
N SER A 122 7.51 -15.63 -5.12
CA SER A 122 8.61 -15.80 -4.17
C SER A 122 9.88 -15.06 -4.62
N ARG A 123 10.15 -15.02 -5.93
CA ARG A 123 11.27 -14.25 -6.48
C ARG A 123 11.16 -12.76 -6.15
N ALA A 124 9.97 -12.16 -6.30
CA ALA A 124 9.75 -10.74 -5.97
C ALA A 124 9.94 -10.49 -4.47
N ALA A 125 9.40 -11.37 -3.61
CA ALA A 125 9.58 -11.29 -2.17
C ALA A 125 11.07 -11.31 -1.79
N ARG A 126 11.82 -12.27 -2.32
CA ARG A 126 13.26 -12.41 -2.05
C ARG A 126 14.05 -11.17 -2.49
N ILE A 127 13.81 -10.66 -3.69
CA ILE A 127 14.48 -9.44 -4.19
C ILE A 127 14.23 -8.25 -3.26
N ILE A 128 13.00 -8.07 -2.77
CA ILE A 128 12.66 -6.99 -1.85
C ILE A 128 13.38 -7.19 -0.50
N CYS A 129 13.28 -8.38 0.09
CA CYS A 129 13.92 -8.69 1.37
C CYS A 129 15.44 -8.49 1.32
N ASP A 130 16.09 -9.03 0.30
CA ASP A 130 17.55 -8.90 0.11
C ASP A 130 17.97 -7.43 -0.06
N LYS A 131 17.23 -6.70 -0.88
CA LYS A 131 17.52 -5.29 -1.16
C LYS A 131 17.32 -4.43 0.09
N TRP A 132 16.21 -4.62 0.81
CA TRP A 132 15.91 -3.86 2.02
C TRP A 132 16.90 -4.21 3.14
N GLN A 133 17.19 -5.50 3.35
CA GLN A 133 18.18 -5.91 4.34
C GLN A 133 19.56 -5.34 4.05
N LYS A 134 20.01 -5.46 2.79
CA LYS A 134 21.36 -4.99 2.39
C LYS A 134 21.52 -3.48 2.49
N ASN A 135 20.52 -2.70 2.05
CA ASN A 135 20.69 -1.25 1.89
C ASN A 135 20.19 -0.46 3.10
N TYR A 136 19.25 -0.99 3.86
CA TYR A 136 18.56 -0.26 4.92
C TYR A 136 18.57 -0.98 6.27
N ASN A 137 19.16 -2.18 6.33
CA ASN A 137 19.09 -3.06 7.51
C ASN A 137 17.64 -3.22 8.02
N TYR A 138 16.71 -3.41 7.09
CA TYR A 138 15.28 -3.49 7.33
C TYR A 138 14.69 -4.71 6.59
N LEU A 139 13.77 -5.41 7.23
CA LEU A 139 12.94 -6.45 6.60
C LEU A 139 11.49 -6.01 6.57
N PRO A 140 10.69 -6.45 5.59
CA PRO A 140 9.25 -6.18 5.59
C PRO A 140 8.58 -6.60 6.90
N ASP A 141 7.68 -5.76 7.44
CA ASP A 141 6.91 -6.10 8.65
C ASP A 141 5.88 -7.22 8.35
N ALA A 142 5.43 -7.30 7.11
CA ALA A 142 4.63 -8.39 6.54
C ALA A 142 4.73 -8.33 5.02
N ILE A 143 4.28 -9.37 4.34
CA ILE A 143 4.18 -9.43 2.88
C ILE A 143 2.76 -9.80 2.50
N VAL A 144 2.16 -9.06 1.56
CA VAL A 144 0.91 -9.47 0.91
C VAL A 144 1.25 -10.28 -0.34
N VAL A 145 0.75 -11.51 -0.41
CA VAL A 145 0.87 -12.35 -1.61
C VAL A 145 -0.39 -12.18 -2.46
N GLU A 146 -0.21 -11.61 -3.65
CA GLU A 146 -1.27 -11.40 -4.62
C GLU A 146 -1.42 -12.62 -5.51
N GLY A 147 -2.64 -13.13 -5.67
CA GLY A 147 -2.96 -14.21 -6.59
C GLY A 147 -3.54 -13.69 -7.92
N PRO A 148 -3.62 -14.55 -8.96
CA PRO A 148 -4.10 -14.16 -10.29
C PRO A 148 -5.59 -13.78 -10.35
N LYS A 149 -6.35 -14.06 -9.30
CA LYS A 149 -7.77 -13.69 -9.18
C LYS A 149 -7.98 -12.38 -8.43
N ALA A 150 -6.91 -11.67 -8.06
CA ALA A 150 -7.02 -10.35 -7.46
C ALA A 150 -7.56 -9.33 -8.47
N GLY A 151 -8.11 -8.23 -7.95
CA GLY A 151 -8.58 -7.11 -8.78
C GLY A 151 -7.49 -6.04 -8.95
N GLY A 152 -7.61 -5.22 -9.99
CA GLY A 152 -6.72 -4.08 -10.24
C GLY A 152 -5.51 -4.42 -11.11
N HIS A 153 -4.35 -3.82 -10.81
CA HIS A 153 -3.10 -4.07 -11.52
C HIS A 153 -2.48 -5.36 -11.02
N LEU A 154 -2.42 -6.38 -11.87
CA LEU A 154 -1.91 -7.70 -11.54
C LEU A 154 -0.44 -7.87 -11.94
N GLY A 155 0.33 -8.54 -11.10
CA GLY A 155 1.69 -8.97 -11.40
C GLY A 155 1.79 -10.23 -12.27
N PHE A 156 0.72 -10.59 -13.00
CA PHE A 156 0.60 -11.80 -13.81
C PHE A 156 0.38 -11.49 -15.29
N LYS A 157 0.91 -12.33 -16.14
CA LYS A 157 0.58 -12.32 -17.58
C LYS A 157 -0.80 -12.94 -17.80
N LYS A 158 -1.45 -12.61 -18.91
CA LYS A 158 -2.79 -13.11 -19.27
C LYS A 158 -2.89 -14.64 -19.23
N GLU A 159 -1.87 -15.31 -19.70
CA GLU A 159 -1.78 -16.78 -19.76
C GLU A 159 -1.71 -17.42 -18.37
N GLN A 160 -1.23 -16.68 -17.37
CA GLN A 160 -1.05 -17.15 -16.00
C GLN A 160 -2.33 -17.03 -15.15
N LEU A 161 -3.35 -16.28 -15.63
CA LEU A 161 -4.55 -15.97 -14.82
C LEU A 161 -5.39 -17.22 -14.51
N GLN A 162 -5.32 -18.27 -15.34
CA GLN A 162 -6.05 -19.53 -15.15
C GLN A 162 -5.13 -20.71 -14.81
N ASP A 163 -3.83 -20.49 -14.75
CA ASP A 163 -2.83 -21.53 -14.45
C ASP A 163 -2.82 -21.79 -12.93
N GLN A 164 -3.09 -23.03 -12.54
CA GLN A 164 -3.12 -23.48 -11.15
C GLN A 164 -1.75 -23.34 -10.45
N ASN A 165 -0.65 -23.31 -11.18
CA ASN A 165 0.69 -23.09 -10.63
C ASN A 165 0.86 -21.68 -10.03
N PHE A 166 -0.05 -20.75 -10.33
CA PHE A 166 -0.07 -19.41 -9.75
C PHE A 166 -1.20 -19.21 -8.72
N ALA A 167 -1.88 -20.28 -8.32
CA ALA A 167 -2.89 -20.20 -7.27
C ALA A 167 -2.25 -19.85 -5.91
N LEU A 168 -3.01 -19.21 -5.01
CA LEU A 168 -2.47 -18.77 -3.71
C LEU A 168 -1.99 -19.91 -2.82
N ASP A 169 -2.60 -21.08 -2.92
CA ASP A 169 -2.20 -22.30 -2.22
C ASP A 169 -0.82 -22.84 -2.67
N VAL A 170 -0.35 -22.43 -3.88
CA VAL A 170 1.01 -22.68 -4.36
C VAL A 170 1.93 -21.51 -4.00
N LEU A 171 1.52 -20.29 -4.30
CA LEU A 171 2.37 -19.09 -4.14
C LEU A 171 2.70 -18.79 -2.66
N ILE A 172 1.76 -18.98 -1.73
CA ILE A 172 1.99 -18.65 -0.32
C ILE A 172 3.09 -19.53 0.28
N PRO A 173 3.08 -20.88 0.16
CA PRO A 173 4.18 -21.72 0.63
C PRO A 173 5.53 -21.34 0.02
N GLU A 174 5.59 -20.98 -1.28
CA GLU A 174 6.83 -20.56 -1.95
C GLU A 174 7.38 -19.24 -1.41
N VAL A 175 6.52 -18.31 -1.01
CA VAL A 175 6.94 -17.03 -0.42
C VAL A 175 7.41 -17.19 1.02
N VAL A 176 6.83 -18.14 1.76
CA VAL A 176 7.17 -18.39 3.18
C VAL A 176 8.46 -19.21 3.32
N ALA A 177 8.82 -20.06 2.33
CA ALA A 177 10.04 -20.86 2.30
C ALA A 177 11.29 -20.01 2.08
#